data_886250a0f4a86e1be0b7210ec4c55608
#
_entry.id   886250a0f4a86e1be0b7210ec4c55608
#
_cell.length_a   1.000
_cell.length_b   1.000
_cell.length_c   1.000
_cell.angle_alpha   90.00
_cell.angle_beta   90.00
_cell.angle_gamma   90.00
#
_symmetry.space_group_name_H-M   'P 1'
#
loop_
_entity.id
_entity.type
_entity.pdbx_description
1 polymer ?
#
loop_
_entity_poly.entity_id
_entity_poly.type
_entity_poly.pdbx_seq_one_letter_code
_entity_poly.pdbx_strand_id
1 'polypeptide(L)'
;MLSIVIFLPVAAGILLAVFKKITPAAARWVWLTTTLVDLALIAGITVAGPTSGDGLVAEEQLAWMPGVGTSYHIGVDGFSLPLLLLTGVVFVASAAWSLRTEDRPRAQAALFLFLQTTCLGLFAAQDLILFFLWFDLSIVGMYFVIAGWGHGNASRSAL
;
A
#
# COMPACT_ATOMS: atom_id res chain seq x y z
N MET A 1 12.83 8.79 -0.75
CA MET A 1 12.69 7.56 -1.56
C MET A 1 11.56 6.67 -1.03
N LEU A 2 11.41 6.54 0.28
CA LEU A 2 10.37 5.71 0.91
C LEU A 2 8.96 6.19 0.58
N SER A 3 8.74 7.52 0.54
CA SER A 3 7.45 8.09 0.10
C SER A 3 7.04 7.63 -1.31
N ILE A 4 7.99 7.46 -2.24
CA ILE A 4 7.68 6.97 -3.59
C ILE A 4 7.14 5.54 -3.52
N VAL A 5 7.77 4.68 -2.74
CA VAL A 5 7.32 3.29 -2.53
C VAL A 5 5.90 3.28 -1.94
N ILE A 6 5.64 4.09 -0.91
CA ILE A 6 4.31 4.14 -0.27
C ILE A 6 3.22 4.64 -1.22
N PHE A 7 3.50 5.70 -2.01
CA PHE A 7 2.47 6.35 -2.83
C PHE A 7 2.37 5.81 -4.26
N LEU A 8 3.34 5.04 -4.74
CA LEU A 8 3.31 4.43 -6.08
C LEU A 8 2.06 3.57 -6.32
N PRO A 9 1.67 2.65 -5.40
CA PRO A 9 0.49 1.82 -5.61
C PRO A 9 -0.80 2.64 -5.70
N VAL A 10 -1.02 3.60 -4.80
CA VAL A 10 -2.24 4.41 -4.83
C VAL A 10 -2.30 5.31 -6.07
N ALA A 11 -1.18 5.84 -6.54
CA ALA A 11 -1.13 6.60 -7.78
C ALA A 11 -1.59 5.76 -8.97
N ALA A 12 -1.10 4.52 -9.09
CA ALA A 12 -1.57 3.57 -10.09
C ALA A 12 -3.06 3.22 -9.89
N GLY A 13 -3.51 3.04 -8.66
CA GLY A 13 -4.92 2.80 -8.31
C GLY A 13 -5.84 3.94 -8.75
N ILE A 14 -5.44 5.19 -8.51
CA ILE A 14 -6.18 6.38 -8.96
C ILE A 14 -6.25 6.42 -10.49
N LEU A 15 -5.15 6.14 -11.18
CA LEU A 15 -5.15 6.07 -12.64
C LEU A 15 -6.17 5.04 -13.15
N LEU A 16 -6.21 3.85 -12.54
CA LEU A 16 -7.20 2.81 -12.90
C LEU A 16 -8.65 3.24 -12.61
N ALA A 17 -8.88 4.00 -11.54
CA ALA A 17 -10.20 4.49 -11.18
C ALA A 17 -10.69 5.59 -12.15
N VAL A 18 -9.82 6.52 -12.51
CA VAL A 18 -10.14 7.69 -13.34
C VAL A 18 -10.27 7.31 -14.82
N PHE A 19 -9.33 6.53 -15.36
CA PHE A 19 -9.32 6.17 -16.79
C PHE A 19 -10.24 5.00 -17.09
N LYS A 20 -11.53 5.29 -17.34
CA LYS A 20 -12.56 4.28 -17.65
C LYS A 20 -12.31 3.47 -18.93
N LYS A 21 -11.43 3.94 -19.82
CA LYS A 21 -11.12 3.27 -21.11
C LYS A 21 -10.11 2.12 -20.98
N ILE A 22 -9.49 1.93 -19.81
CA ILE A 22 -8.54 0.84 -19.58
C ILE A 22 -9.27 -0.51 -19.63
N THR A 23 -8.76 -1.44 -20.44
CA THR A 23 -9.35 -2.77 -20.57
C THR A 23 -9.17 -3.58 -19.27
N PRO A 24 -10.07 -4.56 -18.99
CA PRO A 24 -9.93 -5.44 -17.83
C PRO A 24 -8.57 -6.13 -17.74
N ALA A 25 -8.06 -6.60 -18.87
CA ALA A 25 -6.74 -7.25 -18.95
C ALA A 25 -5.61 -6.26 -18.60
N ALA A 26 -5.65 -5.05 -19.15
CA ALA A 26 -4.66 -4.03 -18.87
C ALA A 26 -4.66 -3.62 -17.38
N ALA A 27 -5.84 -3.54 -16.74
CA ALA A 27 -5.92 -3.22 -15.31
C ALA A 27 -5.22 -4.26 -14.42
N ARG A 28 -5.37 -5.56 -14.75
CA ARG A 28 -4.68 -6.65 -14.03
C ARG A 28 -3.16 -6.57 -14.21
N TRP A 29 -2.71 -6.30 -15.43
CA TRP A 29 -1.28 -6.14 -15.71
C TRP A 29 -0.70 -4.90 -15.02
N VAL A 30 -1.41 -3.77 -15.01
CA VAL A 30 -1.00 -2.58 -14.27
C VAL A 30 -0.88 -2.89 -12.78
N TRP A 31 -1.85 -3.59 -12.19
CA TRP A 31 -1.76 -4.02 -10.79
C TRP A 31 -0.53 -4.89 -10.55
N LEU A 32 -0.36 -5.98 -11.31
CA LEU A 32 0.77 -6.89 -11.13
C LEU A 32 2.13 -6.20 -11.34
N THR A 33 2.27 -5.38 -12.37
CA THR A 33 3.54 -4.67 -12.62
C THR A 33 3.85 -3.65 -11.55
N THR A 34 2.84 -2.91 -11.05
CA THR A 34 3.01 -1.95 -9.96
C THR A 34 3.48 -2.63 -8.69
N THR A 35 2.83 -3.74 -8.29
CA THR A 35 3.22 -4.48 -7.07
C THR A 35 4.60 -5.12 -7.19
N LEU A 36 4.99 -5.60 -8.37
CA LEU A 36 6.34 -6.15 -8.62
C LEU A 36 7.41 -5.06 -8.55
N VAL A 37 7.16 -3.91 -9.17
CA VAL A 37 8.08 -2.76 -9.10
C VAL A 37 8.24 -2.31 -7.65
N ASP A 38 7.15 -2.22 -6.91
CA ASP A 38 7.14 -1.82 -5.52
C ASP A 38 7.93 -2.80 -4.63
N LEU A 39 7.71 -4.10 -4.80
CA LEU A 39 8.50 -5.14 -4.11
C LEU A 39 9.99 -5.03 -4.45
N ALA A 40 10.35 -4.76 -5.72
CA ALA A 40 11.73 -4.58 -6.13
C ALA A 40 12.36 -3.33 -5.48
N LEU A 41 11.60 -2.23 -5.35
CA LEU A 41 12.05 -1.03 -4.65
C LEU A 41 12.26 -1.28 -3.17
N ILE A 42 11.36 -1.99 -2.50
CA ILE A 42 11.50 -2.39 -1.09
C ILE A 42 12.76 -3.26 -0.91
N ALA A 43 12.96 -4.24 -1.78
CA ALA A 43 14.16 -5.07 -1.76
C ALA A 43 15.45 -4.26 -2.01
N GLY A 44 15.40 -3.26 -2.88
CA GLY A 44 16.51 -2.33 -3.12
C GLY A 44 16.87 -1.50 -1.90
N ILE A 45 15.86 -0.99 -1.17
CA ILE A 45 16.06 -0.27 0.10
C ILE A 45 16.73 -1.18 1.14
N THR A 46 16.31 -2.46 1.20
CA THR A 46 16.86 -3.46 2.10
C THR A 46 18.36 -3.67 1.87
N VAL A 47 18.77 -3.74 0.61
CA VAL A 47 20.19 -3.97 0.24
C VAL A 47 21.04 -2.72 0.46
N ALA A 48 20.46 -1.53 0.32
CA ALA A 48 21.17 -0.25 0.49
C ALA A 48 21.64 -0.01 1.94
N GLY A 49 21.00 -0.66 2.94
CA GLY A 49 21.34 -0.53 4.35
C GLY A 49 20.88 0.80 4.98
N PRO A 50 21.18 1.02 6.27
CA PRO A 50 20.76 2.20 7.01
C PRO A 50 21.43 3.47 6.47
N THR A 51 20.64 4.52 6.29
CA THR A 51 21.07 5.84 5.82
C THR A 51 21.24 6.85 6.94
N SER A 52 20.71 6.54 8.13
CA SER A 52 20.72 7.40 9.33
C SER A 52 21.52 6.78 10.47
N GLY A 53 22.10 7.63 11.33
CA GLY A 53 22.85 7.20 12.52
C GLY A 53 22.02 6.44 13.56
N ASP A 54 20.69 6.57 13.52
CA ASP A 54 19.75 5.93 14.45
C ASP A 54 19.30 4.52 14.00
N GLY A 55 19.92 3.97 12.95
CA GLY A 55 19.60 2.63 12.45
C GLY A 55 18.36 2.56 11.57
N LEU A 56 17.72 3.69 11.25
CA LEU A 56 16.61 3.75 10.31
C LEU A 56 17.10 3.73 8.87
N VAL A 57 16.41 2.98 8.03
CA VAL A 57 16.65 2.92 6.58
C VAL A 57 15.68 3.85 5.87
N ALA A 58 16.19 4.65 4.93
CA ALA A 58 15.40 5.54 4.07
C ALA A 58 14.48 6.51 4.83
N GLU A 59 14.95 7.03 5.97
CA GLU A 59 14.22 7.98 6.80
C GLU A 59 13.86 9.26 6.02
N GLU A 60 12.62 9.70 6.16
CA GLU A 60 12.10 10.95 5.62
C GLU A 60 11.26 11.65 6.70
N GLN A 61 11.60 12.90 7.01
CA GLN A 61 10.87 13.70 7.98
C GLN A 61 10.51 15.07 7.41
N LEU A 62 9.22 15.42 7.46
CA LEU A 62 8.70 16.71 7.03
C LEU A 62 7.76 17.26 8.13
N ALA A 63 7.88 18.53 8.46
CA ALA A 63 6.95 19.18 9.37
C ALA A 63 5.55 19.20 8.75
N TRP A 64 4.56 18.64 9.47
CA TRP A 64 3.19 18.55 8.98
C TRP A 64 2.23 19.42 9.79
N MET A 65 2.07 19.15 11.09
CA MET A 65 1.20 19.92 11.98
C MET A 65 1.96 20.36 13.24
N PRO A 66 2.73 21.46 13.21
CA PRO A 66 3.55 21.91 14.36
C PRO A 66 2.72 22.20 15.61
N GLY A 67 1.47 22.66 15.45
CA GLY A 67 0.56 22.98 16.56
C GLY A 67 0.13 21.77 17.39
N VAL A 68 0.25 20.55 16.86
CA VAL A 68 -0.06 19.29 17.54
C VAL A 68 1.21 18.48 17.83
N GLY A 69 2.38 18.98 17.39
CA GLY A 69 3.67 18.32 17.60
C GLY A 69 3.88 17.08 16.73
N THR A 70 3.12 16.93 15.62
CA THR A 70 3.23 15.79 14.71
C THR A 70 3.94 16.16 13.42
N SER A 71 4.68 15.21 12.86
CA SER A 71 5.39 15.35 11.61
C SER A 71 5.08 14.17 10.67
N TYR A 72 5.21 14.41 9.36
CA TYR A 72 5.28 13.30 8.42
C TYR A 72 6.65 12.65 8.59
N HIS A 73 6.72 11.69 9.48
CA HIS A 73 7.95 10.98 9.82
C HIS A 73 7.78 9.51 9.45
N ILE A 74 8.50 9.09 8.44
CA ILE A 74 8.53 7.72 7.96
C ILE A 74 9.98 7.21 7.94
N GLY A 75 10.15 5.94 8.23
CA GLY A 75 11.43 5.28 8.24
C GLY A 75 11.24 3.76 8.39
N VAL A 76 12.26 3.01 8.08
CA VAL A 76 12.21 1.54 8.17
C VAL A 76 13.30 1.09 9.13
N ASP A 77 12.91 0.40 10.18
CA ASP A 77 13.80 -0.25 11.12
C ASP A 77 13.95 -1.77 10.82
N GLY A 78 14.79 -2.45 11.58
CA GLY A 78 15.01 -3.89 11.42
C GLY A 78 13.78 -4.75 11.65
N PHE A 79 12.74 -4.22 12.32
CA PHE A 79 11.47 -4.92 12.55
C PHE A 79 10.45 -4.62 11.44
N SER A 80 10.34 -3.37 11.00
CA SER A 80 9.42 -2.95 9.93
C SER A 80 9.80 -3.52 8.57
N LEU A 81 11.09 -3.71 8.31
CA LEU A 81 11.61 -4.15 7.03
C LEU A 81 11.09 -5.53 6.58
N PRO A 82 11.11 -6.58 7.43
CA PRO A 82 10.47 -7.85 7.09
C PRO A 82 8.96 -7.73 6.83
N LEU A 83 8.26 -6.82 7.54
CA LEU A 83 6.83 -6.59 7.36
C LEU A 83 6.53 -5.91 6.02
N LEU A 84 7.37 -4.95 5.60
CA LEU A 84 7.26 -4.34 4.27
C LEU A 84 7.51 -5.35 3.16
N LEU A 85 8.53 -6.21 3.28
CA LEU A 85 8.81 -7.27 2.32
C LEU A 85 7.65 -8.28 2.25
N LEU A 86 7.16 -8.72 3.40
CA LEU A 86 6.00 -9.62 3.47
C LEU A 86 4.77 -9.00 2.80
N THR A 87 4.50 -7.71 3.08
CA THR A 87 3.42 -6.96 2.43
C THR A 87 3.58 -6.99 0.91
N GLY A 88 4.77 -6.64 0.39
CA GLY A 88 5.05 -6.68 -1.04
C GLY A 88 4.77 -8.06 -1.66
N VAL A 89 5.26 -9.14 -1.03
CA VAL A 89 5.05 -10.52 -1.50
C VAL A 89 3.56 -10.88 -1.51
N VAL A 90 2.82 -10.57 -0.44
CA VAL A 90 1.38 -10.87 -0.35
C VAL A 90 0.58 -10.13 -1.42
N PHE A 91 0.89 -8.84 -1.67
CA PHE A 91 0.19 -8.09 -2.70
C PHE A 91 0.56 -8.54 -4.11
N VAL A 92 1.80 -8.97 -4.38
CA VAL A 92 2.18 -9.62 -5.65
C VAL A 92 1.41 -10.93 -5.84
N ALA A 93 1.31 -11.78 -4.81
CA ALA A 93 0.54 -13.01 -4.87
C ALA A 93 -0.95 -12.74 -5.14
N SER A 94 -1.52 -11.71 -4.50
CA SER A 94 -2.91 -11.29 -4.72
C SER A 94 -3.14 -10.78 -6.15
N ALA A 95 -2.21 -9.99 -6.69
CA ALA A 95 -2.27 -9.52 -8.06
C ALA A 95 -2.14 -10.67 -9.07
N ALA A 96 -1.25 -11.64 -8.83
CA ALA A 96 -1.10 -12.82 -9.67
C ALA A 96 -2.37 -13.69 -9.67
N TRP A 97 -3.01 -13.84 -8.51
CA TRP A 97 -4.29 -14.55 -8.39
C TRP A 97 -5.40 -13.85 -9.19
N SER A 98 -5.41 -12.53 -9.22
CA SER A 98 -6.41 -11.74 -9.96
C SER A 98 -6.41 -11.97 -11.46
N LEU A 99 -5.32 -12.48 -12.03
CA LEU A 99 -5.25 -12.84 -13.45
C LEU A 99 -6.24 -13.95 -13.82
N ARG A 100 -6.71 -14.73 -12.84
CA ARG A 100 -7.65 -15.84 -13.00
C ARG A 100 -9.09 -15.45 -12.69
N THR A 101 -9.35 -14.27 -12.12
CA THR A 101 -10.68 -13.79 -11.72
C THR A 101 -11.22 -12.79 -12.73
N GLU A 102 -12.55 -12.84 -13.01
CA GLU A 102 -13.16 -11.99 -14.02
C GLU A 102 -14.04 -10.85 -13.45
N ASP A 103 -14.32 -10.88 -12.14
CA ASP A 103 -15.26 -9.94 -11.51
C ASP A 103 -14.63 -8.59 -11.24
N ARG A 104 -15.11 -7.57 -11.92
CA ARG A 104 -14.77 -6.14 -11.75
C ARG A 104 -13.29 -5.83 -11.53
N PRO A 105 -12.37 -6.29 -12.42
CA PRO A 105 -10.92 -6.30 -12.18
C PRO A 105 -10.32 -4.91 -11.96
N ARG A 106 -10.91 -3.86 -12.53
CA ARG A 106 -10.42 -2.48 -12.34
C ARG A 106 -10.68 -1.96 -10.93
N ALA A 107 -11.89 -2.17 -10.41
CA ALA A 107 -12.25 -1.75 -9.06
C ALA A 107 -11.46 -2.55 -8.02
N GLN A 108 -11.30 -3.85 -8.26
CA GLN A 108 -10.48 -4.73 -7.43
C GLN A 108 -9.03 -4.26 -7.40
N ALA A 109 -8.41 -4.05 -8.56
CA ALA A 109 -7.03 -3.57 -8.65
C ALA A 109 -6.84 -2.22 -7.94
N ALA A 110 -7.74 -1.26 -8.16
CA ALA A 110 -7.65 0.05 -7.51
C ALA A 110 -7.74 -0.03 -5.99
N LEU A 111 -8.65 -0.86 -5.44
CA LEU A 111 -8.80 -1.04 -4.00
C LEU A 111 -7.62 -1.79 -3.37
N PHE A 112 -7.10 -2.82 -4.04
CA PHE A 112 -5.94 -3.55 -3.54
C PHE A 112 -4.66 -2.69 -3.58
N LEU A 113 -4.47 -1.87 -4.61
CA LEU A 113 -3.37 -0.91 -4.67
C LEU A 113 -3.50 0.18 -3.58
N PHE A 114 -4.71 0.63 -3.28
CA PHE A 114 -4.97 1.51 -2.14
C PHE A 114 -4.61 0.82 -0.81
N LEU A 115 -5.04 -0.43 -0.59
CA LEU A 115 -4.70 -1.20 0.60
C LEU A 115 -3.19 -1.44 0.72
N GLN A 116 -2.49 -1.72 -0.38
CA GLN A 116 -1.04 -1.86 -0.37
C GLN A 116 -0.37 -0.58 0.15
N THR A 117 -0.77 0.59 -0.36
CA THR A 117 -0.30 1.89 0.13
C THR A 117 -0.53 2.05 1.63
N THR A 118 -1.73 1.74 2.13
CA THR A 118 -2.04 1.91 3.57
C THR A 118 -1.21 0.98 4.44
N CYS A 119 -1.00 -0.27 4.03
CA CYS A 119 -0.16 -1.23 4.76
C CYS A 119 1.32 -0.79 4.76
N LEU A 120 1.85 -0.34 3.62
CA LEU A 120 3.23 0.15 3.54
C LEU A 120 3.42 1.41 4.39
N GLY A 121 2.48 2.35 4.33
CA GLY A 121 2.48 3.55 5.17
C GLY A 121 2.41 3.23 6.66
N LEU A 122 1.60 2.25 7.06
CA LEU A 122 1.45 1.78 8.42
C LEU A 122 2.77 1.27 9.01
N PHE A 123 3.46 0.39 8.26
CA PHE A 123 4.72 -0.21 8.74
C PHE A 123 5.93 0.74 8.64
N ALA A 124 5.83 1.79 7.85
CA ALA A 124 6.87 2.81 7.72
C ALA A 124 6.67 4.01 8.66
N ALA A 125 5.50 4.16 9.31
CA ALA A 125 5.19 5.30 10.15
C ALA A 125 6.04 5.28 11.44
N GLN A 126 6.74 6.40 11.71
CA GLN A 126 7.50 6.64 12.94
C GLN A 126 6.77 7.61 13.89
N ASP A 127 5.67 8.22 13.42
CA ASP A 127 4.81 9.11 14.20
C ASP A 127 3.48 8.41 14.49
N LEU A 128 3.02 8.50 15.76
CA LEU A 128 1.82 7.81 16.23
C LEU A 128 0.55 8.28 15.50
N ILE A 129 0.44 9.59 15.22
CA ILE A 129 -0.73 10.13 14.51
C ILE A 129 -0.73 9.67 13.06
N LEU A 130 0.45 9.64 12.43
CA LEU A 130 0.61 9.12 11.07
C LEU A 130 0.29 7.62 11.01
N PHE A 131 0.71 6.85 12.01
CA PHE A 131 0.35 5.43 12.15
C PHE A 131 -1.18 5.23 12.21
N PHE A 132 -1.87 5.98 13.09
CA PHE A 132 -3.33 5.90 13.20
C PHE A 132 -4.03 6.27 11.89
N LEU A 133 -3.54 7.30 11.19
CA LEU A 133 -4.09 7.68 9.88
C LEU A 133 -4.04 6.52 8.88
N TRP A 134 -2.89 5.86 8.75
CA TRP A 134 -2.75 4.72 7.84
C TRP A 134 -3.57 3.52 8.28
N PHE A 135 -3.65 3.29 9.59
CA PHE A 135 -4.47 2.23 10.17
C PHE A 135 -5.95 2.42 9.83
N ASP A 136 -6.51 3.61 10.06
CA ASP A 136 -7.91 3.93 9.75
C ASP A 136 -8.20 3.79 8.24
N LEU A 137 -7.29 4.27 7.39
CA LEU A 137 -7.43 4.12 5.94
C LEU A 137 -7.40 2.63 5.51
N SER A 138 -6.65 1.78 6.19
CA SER A 138 -6.63 0.34 5.90
C SER A 138 -7.97 -0.33 6.24
N ILE A 139 -8.62 0.07 7.34
CA ILE A 139 -9.96 -0.41 7.71
C ILE A 139 -10.99 0.00 6.65
N VAL A 140 -10.95 1.26 6.20
CA VAL A 140 -11.82 1.74 5.13
C VAL A 140 -11.62 0.95 3.83
N GLY A 141 -10.38 0.71 3.44
CA GLY A 141 -10.06 -0.11 2.26
C GLY A 141 -10.58 -1.54 2.37
N MET A 142 -10.38 -2.17 3.54
CA MET A 142 -10.85 -3.54 3.80
C MET A 142 -12.38 -3.62 3.79
N TYR A 143 -13.08 -2.62 4.36
CA TYR A 143 -14.54 -2.52 4.29
C TYR A 143 -15.03 -2.62 2.84
N PHE A 144 -14.47 -1.84 1.92
CA PHE A 144 -14.88 -1.85 0.51
C PHE A 144 -14.54 -3.16 -0.20
N VAL A 145 -13.44 -3.82 0.15
CA VAL A 145 -13.09 -5.13 -0.41
C VAL A 145 -14.08 -6.19 0.06
N ILE A 146 -14.40 -6.25 1.34
CA ILE A 146 -15.36 -7.22 1.89
C ILE A 146 -16.76 -6.94 1.33
N ALA A 147 -17.22 -5.69 1.32
CA ALA A 147 -18.53 -5.32 0.79
C ALA A 147 -18.66 -5.60 -0.71
N GLY A 148 -17.57 -5.48 -1.48
CA GLY A 148 -17.55 -5.66 -2.93
C GLY A 148 -17.42 -7.11 -3.40
N TRP A 149 -16.64 -7.92 -2.70
CA TRP A 149 -16.28 -9.30 -3.12
C TRP A 149 -16.54 -10.37 -2.03
N GLY A 150 -17.07 -9.99 -0.87
CA GLY A 150 -17.46 -10.94 0.16
C GLY A 150 -18.64 -11.82 -0.27
N HIS A 151 -18.71 -13.05 0.28
CA HIS A 151 -19.76 -14.00 0.02
C HIS A 151 -20.83 -13.96 1.13
N GLY A 152 -22.08 -14.26 0.79
CA GLY A 152 -23.20 -14.25 1.75
C GLY A 152 -23.65 -12.83 2.13
N ASN A 153 -23.81 -12.55 3.43
CA ASN A 153 -24.22 -11.24 3.94
C ASN A 153 -23.01 -10.27 4.03
N ALA A 154 -22.27 -10.10 2.93
CA ALA A 154 -21.03 -9.36 2.85
C ALA A 154 -21.10 -7.95 3.47
N SER A 155 -22.18 -7.21 3.23
CA SER A 155 -22.38 -5.87 3.81
C SER A 155 -22.55 -5.87 5.33
N ARG A 156 -23.09 -6.95 5.93
CA ARG A 156 -23.18 -7.10 7.38
C ARG A 156 -21.85 -7.53 8.00
N SER A 157 -21.07 -8.31 7.25
CA SER A 157 -19.76 -8.80 7.72
C SER A 157 -18.65 -7.74 7.60
N ALA A 158 -18.91 -6.66 6.85
CA ALA A 158 -17.99 -5.54 6.68
C ALA A 158 -18.14 -4.45 7.78
N LEU A 159 -19.25 -4.47 8.54
CA LEU A 159 -19.51 -3.58 9.69
C LEU A 159 -18.96 -4.18 10.99
#